data_eb1be145f17bf484eed42b173f2babac
#
_entry.id   eb1be145f17bf484eed42b173f2babac
#
_cell.length_a   1.000
_cell.length_b   1.000
_cell.length_c   1.000
_cell.angle_alpha   90.00
_cell.angle_beta   90.00
_cell.angle_gamma   90.00
#
_symmetry.space_group_name_H-M   'P 1'
#
loop_
_entity.id
_entity.type
_entity.pdbx_description
1 polymer ?
#
loop_
_entity_poly.entity_id
_entity_poly.type
_entity_poly.pdbx_seq_one_letter_code
_entity_poly.pdbx_strand_id
1 'polypeptide(L)'
;MSTPKAPTGHFTLLYFASATSFTRKQHDFFAAPLLLAKLYNAIEEKYPGMRAKVLESSALTVNLDYVDVDEEVQKGDKGLVIQAGDEVAIIPPVSSG
;
A
#
# COMPACT_ATOMS: atom_id res chain seq x y z
N MET A 1 -16.18 -7.40 -9.16
CA MET A 1 -15.89 -7.73 -7.76
C MET A 1 -15.71 -6.44 -6.97
N SER A 2 -16.41 -6.29 -5.88
CA SER A 2 -16.31 -5.04 -5.12
C SER A 2 -15.14 -5.08 -4.15
N THR A 3 -14.53 -3.91 -3.95
CA THR A 3 -13.46 -3.74 -2.98
C THR A 3 -14.02 -3.84 -1.57
N PRO A 4 -13.33 -4.53 -0.64
CA PRO A 4 -13.76 -4.55 0.75
C PRO A 4 -13.84 -3.14 1.32
N LYS A 5 -14.90 -2.86 2.04
CA LYS A 5 -15.10 -1.55 2.63
C LYS A 5 -14.36 -1.46 3.97
N ALA A 6 -13.53 -0.44 4.12
CA ALA A 6 -12.78 -0.26 5.35
C ALA A 6 -13.69 0.17 6.50
N PRO A 7 -13.36 -0.25 7.73
CA PRO A 7 -14.07 0.27 8.90
C PRO A 7 -13.82 1.76 9.06
N THR A 8 -14.65 2.40 9.88
CA THR A 8 -14.51 3.84 10.17
C THR A 8 -13.07 4.14 10.64
N GLY A 9 -12.49 5.22 10.10
CA GLY A 9 -11.15 5.64 10.49
C GLY A 9 -10.03 4.82 9.86
N HIS A 10 -10.32 4.01 8.85
CA HIS A 10 -9.34 3.16 8.19
C HIS A 10 -9.40 3.32 6.68
N PHE A 11 -8.31 2.92 6.01
CA PHE A 11 -8.29 2.77 4.56
C PHE A 11 -8.05 1.30 4.21
N THR A 12 -8.35 0.93 2.96
CA THR A 12 -8.14 -0.43 2.47
C THR A 12 -6.82 -0.51 1.73
N LEU A 13 -6.01 -1.49 2.07
CA LEU A 13 -4.77 -1.80 1.35
C LEU A 13 -4.96 -3.12 0.64
N LEU A 14 -4.92 -3.08 -0.70
CA LEU A 14 -5.10 -4.28 -1.53
C LEU A 14 -3.75 -4.85 -1.93
N TYR A 15 -3.66 -6.17 -1.92
CA TYR A 15 -2.45 -6.91 -2.30
C TYR A 15 -2.71 -7.67 -3.60
N PHE A 16 -1.76 -7.63 -4.52
CA PHE A 16 -1.81 -8.37 -5.78
C PHE A 16 -0.53 -9.17 -5.98
N ALA A 17 -0.63 -10.26 -6.76
CA ALA A 17 0.52 -11.07 -7.18
C ALA A 17 1.38 -11.48 -5.97
N SER A 18 2.69 -11.21 -6.01
CA SER A 18 3.59 -11.63 -4.93
C SER A 18 3.29 -10.96 -3.59
N ALA A 19 2.60 -9.82 -3.59
CA ALA A 19 2.17 -9.21 -2.34
C ALA A 19 1.13 -10.07 -1.64
N THR A 20 0.21 -10.66 -2.41
CA THR A 20 -0.78 -11.61 -1.87
C THR A 20 -0.08 -12.84 -1.29
N SER A 21 0.91 -13.36 -2.03
CA SER A 21 1.65 -14.54 -1.57
C SER A 21 2.42 -14.26 -0.29
N PHE A 22 3.03 -13.09 -0.19
CA PHE A 22 3.84 -12.73 0.97
C PHE A 22 2.99 -12.54 2.22
N THR A 23 1.86 -11.84 2.09
CA THR A 23 0.98 -11.55 3.23
C THR A 23 -0.01 -12.67 3.53
N ARG A 24 -0.27 -13.53 2.53
CA ARG A 24 -1.30 -14.57 2.57
C ARG A 24 -2.69 -13.98 2.75
N LYS A 25 -2.87 -12.74 2.29
CA LYS A 25 -4.14 -12.04 2.34
C LYS A 25 -4.34 -11.28 1.04
N GLN A 26 -5.58 -10.96 0.75
CA GLN A 26 -5.92 -10.13 -0.40
C GLN A 26 -6.00 -8.66 -0.04
N HIS A 27 -6.17 -8.36 1.24
CA HIS A 27 -6.24 -6.97 1.71
C HIS A 27 -6.00 -6.89 3.21
N ASP A 28 -5.71 -5.68 3.66
CA ASP A 28 -5.67 -5.31 5.07
C ASP A 28 -6.31 -3.95 5.23
N PHE A 29 -6.66 -3.60 6.45
CA PHE A 29 -7.11 -2.26 6.78
C PHE A 29 -6.09 -1.60 7.71
N PHE A 30 -5.73 -0.38 7.40
CA PHE A 30 -4.78 0.40 8.21
C PHE A 30 -5.45 1.66 8.70
N ALA A 31 -5.03 2.14 9.86
CA ALA A 31 -5.57 3.37 10.43
C ALA A 31 -5.28 4.58 9.54
N ALA A 32 -6.25 5.44 9.37
CA ALA A 32 -6.14 6.67 8.62
C ALA A 32 -6.45 7.86 9.54
N PRO A 33 -5.92 9.05 9.23
CA PRO A 33 -5.05 9.36 8.09
C PRO A 33 -3.63 8.82 8.28
N LEU A 34 -2.96 8.55 7.16
CA LEU A 34 -1.57 8.10 7.19
C LEU A 34 -0.82 8.78 6.04
N LEU A 35 0.30 9.43 6.36
CA LEU A 35 1.15 10.02 5.32
C LEU A 35 1.67 8.89 4.43
N LEU A 36 1.51 9.03 3.12
CA LEU A 36 1.91 7.98 2.18
C LEU A 36 3.38 7.59 2.34
N ALA A 37 4.24 8.57 2.61
CA ALA A 37 5.66 8.31 2.82
C ALA A 37 5.95 7.34 3.97
N LYS A 38 4.99 7.17 4.88
CA LYS A 38 5.14 6.26 6.02
C LYS A 38 4.48 4.91 5.81
N LEU A 39 3.82 4.73 4.66
CA LEU A 39 3.07 3.50 4.41
C LEU A 39 3.97 2.26 4.41
N TYR A 40 5.12 2.34 3.73
CA TYR A 40 6.01 1.19 3.64
C TYR A 40 6.55 0.77 5.00
N ASN A 41 6.82 1.74 5.88
CA ASN A 41 7.23 1.43 7.25
C ASN A 41 6.12 0.71 8.01
N ALA A 42 4.88 1.15 7.84
CA ALA A 42 3.74 0.51 8.51
C ALA A 42 3.54 -0.93 8.01
N ILE A 43 3.70 -1.16 6.71
CA ILE A 43 3.60 -2.50 6.15
C ILE A 43 4.74 -3.39 6.65
N GLU A 44 5.96 -2.85 6.67
CA GLU A 44 7.13 -3.59 7.12
C GLU A 44 7.00 -4.02 8.59
N GLU A 45 6.41 -3.19 9.44
CA GLU A 45 6.18 -3.56 10.83
C GLU A 45 5.26 -4.77 10.95
N LYS A 46 4.25 -4.81 10.08
CA LYS A 46 3.28 -5.91 10.09
C LYS A 46 3.81 -7.16 9.41
N TYR A 47 4.58 -6.98 8.35
CA TYR A 47 5.12 -8.08 7.54
C TYR A 47 6.63 -7.87 7.34
N PRO A 48 7.46 -8.26 8.34
CA PRO A 48 8.90 -8.06 8.23
C PRO A 48 9.50 -8.71 6.98
N GLY A 49 10.32 -7.96 6.27
CA GLY A 49 10.95 -8.40 5.03
C GLY A 49 10.19 -8.02 3.77
N MET A 50 8.96 -7.55 3.90
CA MET A 50 8.14 -7.25 2.73
C MET A 50 8.68 -6.08 1.93
N ARG A 51 9.28 -5.08 2.60
CA ARG A 51 9.83 -3.92 1.88
C ARG A 51 10.86 -4.36 0.84
N ALA A 52 11.86 -5.13 1.26
CA ALA A 52 12.93 -5.55 0.37
C ALA A 52 12.48 -6.56 -0.67
N LYS A 53 11.56 -7.45 -0.31
CA LYS A 53 11.16 -8.54 -1.19
C LYS A 53 10.03 -8.18 -2.16
N VAL A 54 9.19 -7.22 -1.79
CA VAL A 54 7.99 -6.92 -2.59
C VAL A 54 7.88 -5.44 -2.88
N LEU A 55 7.88 -4.60 -1.84
CA LEU A 55 7.48 -3.21 -2.00
C LEU A 55 8.41 -2.39 -2.90
N GLU A 56 9.71 -2.64 -2.83
CA GLU A 56 10.69 -1.85 -3.59
C GLU A 56 10.55 -2.02 -5.09
N SER A 57 10.01 -3.14 -5.54
CA SER A 57 9.82 -3.38 -6.98
C SER A 57 8.36 -3.21 -7.41
N SER A 58 7.47 -2.83 -6.49
CA SER A 58 6.05 -2.73 -6.77
C SER A 58 5.63 -1.33 -7.18
N ALA A 59 4.58 -1.25 -7.99
CA ALA A 59 3.87 0.00 -8.20
C ALA A 59 2.87 0.19 -7.07
N LEU A 60 2.52 1.44 -6.80
CA LEU A 60 1.54 1.80 -5.79
C LEU A 60 0.47 2.69 -6.41
N THR A 61 -0.78 2.40 -6.11
CA THR A 61 -1.87 3.29 -6.52
C THR A 61 -2.66 3.74 -5.31
N VAL A 62 -3.21 4.95 -5.39
CA VAL A 62 -4.17 5.47 -4.41
C VAL A 62 -5.40 5.86 -5.20
N ASN A 63 -6.52 5.22 -4.91
CA ASN A 63 -7.78 5.44 -5.63
C ASN A 63 -7.57 5.35 -7.15
N LEU A 64 -6.83 4.31 -7.58
CA LEU A 64 -6.55 3.98 -8.98
C LEU A 64 -5.50 4.87 -9.66
N ASP A 65 -4.98 5.88 -8.97
CA ASP A 65 -3.93 6.73 -9.53
C ASP A 65 -2.56 6.25 -9.08
N TYR A 66 -1.64 6.08 -10.02
CA TYR A 66 -0.26 5.70 -9.68
C TYR A 66 0.43 6.80 -8.92
N VAL A 67 1.21 6.41 -7.92
CA VAL A 67 1.96 7.32 -7.07
C VAL A 67 3.42 6.92 -7.06
N ASP A 68 4.32 7.90 -7.17
CA ASP A 68 5.76 7.67 -7.04
C ASP A 68 6.14 7.81 -5.57
N VAL A 69 6.39 6.68 -4.92
CA VAL A 69 6.65 6.64 -3.48
C VAL A 69 7.93 7.39 -3.12
N ASP A 70 8.98 7.26 -3.94
CA ASP A 70 10.24 7.96 -3.67
C ASP A 70 10.05 9.46 -3.68
N GLU A 71 9.26 9.95 -4.64
CA GLU A 71 8.93 11.36 -4.72
C GLU A 71 8.15 11.84 -3.50
N GLU A 72 7.19 11.02 -3.04
CA GLU A 72 6.41 11.35 -1.84
C GLU A 72 7.27 11.38 -0.59
N VAL A 73 8.23 10.47 -0.48
CA VAL A 73 9.17 10.47 0.63
C VAL A 73 9.97 11.76 0.67
N GLN A 74 10.39 12.27 -0.50
CA GLN A 74 11.13 13.52 -0.58
C GLN A 74 10.32 14.74 -0.18
N LYS A 75 9.01 14.69 -0.34
CA LYS A 75 8.13 15.78 0.08
C LYS A 75 7.96 15.88 1.59
N GLY A 76 8.32 14.82 2.32
CA GLY A 76 8.17 14.78 3.77
C GLY A 76 6.73 14.99 4.20
N ASP A 77 6.53 15.90 5.15
CA ASP A 77 5.19 16.17 5.70
C ASP A 77 4.24 16.79 4.69
N LYS A 78 4.74 17.28 3.57
CA LYS A 78 3.92 17.93 2.55
C LYS A 78 3.45 16.96 1.48
N GLY A 79 3.76 15.68 1.62
CA GLY A 79 3.33 14.67 0.68
C GLY A 79 1.87 14.29 0.84
N LEU A 80 1.46 13.36 -0.01
CA LEU A 80 0.08 12.85 -0.01
C LEU A 80 -0.26 12.18 1.31
N VAL A 81 -1.47 12.43 1.80
CA VAL A 81 -2.00 11.79 3.02
C VAL A 81 -3.13 10.85 2.60
N ILE A 82 -3.03 9.61 3.01
CA ILE A 82 -4.08 8.62 2.77
C ILE A 82 -5.19 8.86 3.78
N GLN A 83 -6.41 9.02 3.29
CA GLN A 83 -7.57 9.33 4.12
C GLN A 83 -8.42 8.10 4.40
N ALA A 84 -9.27 8.22 5.43
CA ALA A 84 -10.24 7.15 5.70
C ALA A 84 -11.10 6.92 4.47
N GLY A 85 -11.33 5.65 4.15
CA GLY A 85 -12.11 5.27 2.99
C GLY A 85 -11.34 5.20 1.68
N ASP A 86 -10.08 5.64 1.65
CA ASP A 86 -9.25 5.51 0.46
C ASP A 86 -8.94 4.05 0.16
N GLU A 87 -8.62 3.78 -1.10
CA GLU A 87 -8.23 2.46 -1.57
C GLU A 87 -6.80 2.54 -2.11
N VAL A 88 -5.90 1.80 -1.47
CA VAL A 88 -4.48 1.78 -1.86
C VAL A 88 -4.15 0.38 -2.33
N ALA A 89 -3.39 0.25 -3.42
CA ALA A 89 -3.03 -1.05 -3.97
C ALA A 89 -1.54 -1.19 -4.15
N ILE A 90 -1.02 -2.35 -3.75
CA ILE A 90 0.36 -2.76 -4.00
C ILE A 90 0.33 -3.68 -5.22
N ILE A 91 1.01 -3.27 -6.29
CA ILE A 91 0.97 -3.98 -7.57
C ILE A 91 2.40 -4.39 -7.96
N PRO A 92 2.86 -5.56 -7.51
CA PRO A 92 4.19 -6.04 -7.90
C PRO A 92 4.26 -6.36 -9.39
N PRO A 93 5.48 -6.38 -9.96
CA PRO A 93 5.60 -6.79 -11.36
C PRO A 93 5.17 -8.24 -11.53
N VAL A 94 4.53 -8.53 -12.64
CA VAL A 94 4.10 -9.88 -12.96
C VAL A 94 5.28 -10.67 -13.49
N SER A 95 5.49 -11.85 -12.94
CA SER A 95 6.53 -12.73 -13.46
C SER A 95 6.11 -13.25 -14.84
N SER A 96 7.00 -13.15 -15.80
CA SER A 96 6.70 -13.56 -17.16
C SER A 96 7.02 -15.02 -17.45
N GLY A 97 7.50 -15.75 -16.44
CA GLY A 97 7.91 -17.07 -16.81
C GLY A 97 7.76 -18.08 -15.81
#